data_6ce819e619092da7e3a7e2c08dbbfb7f
#
_entry.id   6ce819e619092da7e3a7e2c08dbbfb7f
#
_cell.length_a   1.000
_cell.length_b   1.000
_cell.length_c   1.000
_cell.angle_alpha   90.00
_cell.angle_beta   90.00
_cell.angle_gamma   90.00
#
_symmetry.space_group_name_H-M   'P 1'
#
loop_
_entity.id
_entity.type
_entity.pdbx_description
1 polymer ?
#
loop_
_entity_poly.entity_id
_entity_poly.type
_entity_poly.pdbx_seq_one_letter_code
_entity_poly.pdbx_strand_id
1 'polypeptide(L)'
;MTARIPASPPRRMHPISVAACACALVAASCGGTNVAPAFSQSASQAVSPSASPSSAAGASPSASADAGPSLGPLASPDPAAFSATIDNRWFPLLPGTTMTYRGTKDEEPAVDIVTVTNETIVIQGVTCRVIQDRLYLSGKLEERTADYYTQDLAGNVWYFGEDTEELDAKGNVTSREGTWRAGVNGAMAGVFMEANPVIGHQFVQELYTGHAEDHYQVMTLTAKVKVPYRSFSDVLLTKEWTPLEPAVLDNKYYVRDVGEVREVSVKGPLEELVLVKLEKK
;
A
#
# COMPACT_ATOMS: atom_id res chain seq x y z
N MET A 1 -28.32 -29.82 -36.52
CA MET A 1 -27.64 -28.49 -36.53
C MET A 1 -27.37 -28.13 -35.09
N THR A 2 -26.18 -28.41 -34.63
CA THR A 2 -25.72 -28.13 -33.25
C THR A 2 -24.93 -26.82 -33.27
N ALA A 3 -25.52 -25.78 -32.68
CA ALA A 3 -24.85 -24.47 -32.57
C ALA A 3 -23.68 -24.56 -31.58
N ARG A 4 -22.47 -24.26 -32.06
CA ARG A 4 -21.30 -24.09 -31.22
C ARG A 4 -21.39 -22.73 -30.52
N ILE A 5 -21.39 -22.75 -29.18
CA ILE A 5 -21.21 -21.55 -28.36
C ILE A 5 -19.73 -21.11 -28.52
N PRO A 6 -19.45 -19.85 -28.87
CA PRO A 6 -18.07 -19.37 -28.93
C PRO A 6 -17.46 -19.33 -27.54
N ALA A 7 -16.22 -19.82 -27.41
CA ALA A 7 -15.42 -19.71 -26.19
C ALA A 7 -15.12 -18.25 -25.90
N SER A 8 -15.37 -17.82 -24.68
CA SER A 8 -14.98 -16.50 -24.18
C SER A 8 -13.46 -16.35 -24.22
N PRO A 9 -12.92 -15.16 -24.51
CA PRO A 9 -11.48 -14.92 -24.49
C PRO A 9 -10.95 -15.07 -23.05
N PRO A 10 -9.66 -15.44 -22.89
CA PRO A 10 -9.04 -15.53 -21.56
C PRO A 10 -9.08 -14.14 -20.90
N ARG A 11 -9.61 -14.08 -19.69
CA ARG A 11 -9.60 -12.89 -18.84
C ARG A 11 -8.16 -12.59 -18.47
N ARG A 12 -7.76 -11.34 -18.59
CA ARG A 12 -6.53 -10.83 -17.96
C ARG A 12 -6.82 -10.75 -16.48
N MET A 13 -6.17 -11.59 -15.69
CA MET A 13 -6.21 -11.54 -14.25
C MET A 13 -5.24 -10.44 -13.81
N HIS A 14 -5.69 -9.57 -12.95
CA HIS A 14 -4.87 -8.59 -12.25
C HIS A 14 -4.82 -9.02 -10.79
N PRO A 15 -3.61 -9.19 -10.21
CA PRO A 15 -3.48 -9.51 -8.81
C PRO A 15 -3.76 -8.26 -7.97
N ILE A 16 -4.44 -8.42 -6.87
CA ILE A 16 -4.57 -7.37 -5.86
C ILE A 16 -4.66 -8.01 -4.47
N SER A 17 -3.73 -7.63 -3.62
CA SER A 17 -3.75 -7.86 -2.19
C SER A 17 -4.31 -6.64 -1.47
N VAL A 18 -5.05 -6.85 -0.38
CA VAL A 18 -5.51 -5.74 0.50
C VAL A 18 -4.33 -5.01 1.16
N ALA A 19 -3.13 -5.54 1.05
CA ALA A 19 -1.91 -4.98 1.62
C ALA A 19 -0.84 -4.63 0.59
N ALA A 20 -0.95 -5.07 -0.67
CA ALA A 20 0.07 -4.79 -1.66
C ALA A 20 -0.50 -4.75 -3.08
N CYS A 21 -0.32 -3.63 -3.76
CA CYS A 21 -0.55 -3.50 -5.19
C CYS A 21 0.69 -4.05 -5.91
N ALA A 22 0.71 -5.34 -6.22
CA ALA A 22 1.80 -5.95 -6.99
C ALA A 22 1.46 -5.98 -8.48
N CYS A 23 2.33 -5.41 -9.31
CA CYS A 23 2.10 -5.22 -10.73
C CYS A 23 2.53 -6.38 -11.59
N ALA A 24 1.67 -6.82 -12.47
CA ALA A 24 2.05 -7.71 -13.57
C ALA A 24 2.64 -6.92 -14.74
N LEU A 25 3.93 -7.06 -15.01
CA LEU A 25 4.60 -6.57 -16.23
C LEU A 25 4.33 -7.53 -17.38
N VAL A 26 3.47 -7.15 -18.31
CA VAL A 26 3.43 -7.77 -19.66
C VAL A 26 4.49 -7.10 -20.52
N ALA A 27 5.61 -7.78 -20.71
CA ALA A 27 6.62 -7.40 -21.71
C ALA A 27 6.07 -7.65 -23.12
N ALA A 28 5.63 -6.59 -23.79
CA ALA A 28 5.42 -6.60 -25.25
C ALA A 28 6.68 -6.12 -25.94
N SER A 29 7.48 -7.06 -26.43
CA SER A 29 8.57 -6.80 -27.38
C SER A 29 7.98 -6.50 -28.76
N CYS A 30 8.22 -5.30 -29.28
CA CYS A 30 8.22 -5.05 -30.73
C CYS A 30 9.30 -4.03 -31.05
N GLY A 31 10.28 -4.48 -31.82
CA GLY A 31 11.35 -3.65 -32.37
C GLY A 31 10.88 -2.70 -33.46
N GLY A 32 11.61 -1.62 -33.67
CA GLY A 32 11.41 -0.68 -34.75
C GLY A 32 12.37 0.50 -34.66
N THR A 33 13.30 0.53 -35.55
CA THR A 33 14.46 1.34 -35.90
C THR A 33 14.32 2.87 -35.83
N ASN A 34 15.44 3.48 -35.39
CA ASN A 34 16.10 4.76 -35.73
C ASN A 34 15.34 5.81 -36.57
N VAL A 35 15.39 7.08 -36.10
CA VAL A 35 16.10 8.20 -36.82
C VAL A 35 16.15 9.41 -35.85
N ALA A 36 17.37 9.94 -35.61
CA ALA A 36 17.58 11.28 -35.07
C ALA A 36 17.56 12.32 -36.21
N PRO A 37 17.29 13.58 -35.89
CA PRO A 37 18.21 14.60 -36.30
C PRO A 37 18.60 15.59 -35.20
N ALA A 38 19.88 15.97 -35.26
CA ALA A 38 20.49 17.05 -34.54
C ALA A 38 20.19 18.40 -35.23
N PHE A 39 20.07 19.47 -34.41
CA PHE A 39 20.44 20.86 -34.75
C PHE A 39 20.56 21.62 -33.44
N SER A 40 21.74 22.00 -33.10
CA SER A 40 22.53 23.21 -33.31
C SER A 40 22.30 24.29 -32.26
N GLN A 41 23.39 24.62 -31.62
CA GLN A 41 23.64 25.69 -30.67
C GLN A 41 23.42 27.08 -31.26
N SER A 42 23.03 28.04 -30.42
CA SER A 42 23.52 29.40 -30.58
C SER A 42 23.56 30.10 -29.22
N ALA A 43 24.74 30.57 -28.87
CA ALA A 43 25.05 31.38 -27.72
C ALA A 43 24.92 32.88 -28.10
N SER A 44 24.52 33.72 -27.11
CA SER A 44 25.01 35.11 -26.96
C SER A 44 24.52 35.70 -25.65
N GLN A 45 25.42 35.89 -24.74
CA GLN A 45 26.07 37.09 -24.21
C GLN A 45 25.27 38.01 -23.27
N ALA A 46 25.91 38.20 -22.16
CA ALA A 46 25.75 38.99 -20.99
C ALA A 46 25.50 40.51 -21.20
N VAL A 47 24.80 41.11 -20.23
CA VAL A 47 25.14 42.42 -19.64
C VAL A 47 24.59 42.52 -18.22
N SER A 48 25.44 42.78 -17.23
CA SER A 48 25.09 43.49 -15.98
C SER A 48 25.52 44.95 -16.13
N PRO A 49 24.98 45.97 -15.39
CA PRO A 49 25.30 46.12 -13.98
C PRO A 49 24.24 46.87 -13.08
N SER A 50 24.42 46.67 -11.80
CA SER A 50 24.53 47.71 -10.72
C SER A 50 23.27 48.30 -10.02
N ALA A 51 23.37 48.25 -8.70
CA ALA A 51 23.01 49.12 -7.61
C ALA A 51 21.73 48.91 -6.83
N SER A 52 21.93 48.49 -5.56
CA SER A 52 21.02 48.66 -4.38
C SER A 52 20.81 50.13 -4.03
N PRO A 53 19.80 50.54 -3.16
CA PRO A 53 19.79 50.09 -1.77
C PRO A 53 18.40 49.87 -1.09
N SER A 54 18.43 49.04 -0.07
CA SER A 54 17.80 49.17 1.27
C SER A 54 16.35 49.67 1.42
N SER A 55 15.47 48.81 1.92
CA SER A 55 14.62 49.17 3.07
C SER A 55 14.11 47.90 3.76
N ALA A 56 14.32 47.84 5.06
CA ALA A 56 13.84 46.81 5.95
C ALA A 56 12.33 46.97 6.19
N ALA A 57 11.59 45.86 6.18
CA ALA A 57 10.38 45.71 6.97
C ALA A 57 9.94 44.25 7.06
N GLY A 58 9.86 43.74 8.28
CA GLY A 58 8.86 42.77 8.69
C GLY A 58 9.08 41.34 8.23
N ALA A 59 10.01 40.58 8.81
CA ALA A 59 9.96 39.15 8.83
C ALA A 59 8.83 38.70 9.75
N SER A 60 7.71 38.28 9.18
CA SER A 60 6.80 37.36 9.85
C SER A 60 7.51 36.01 9.97
N PRO A 61 7.53 35.41 11.17
CA PRO A 61 8.03 34.04 11.28
C PRO A 61 7.06 33.13 10.54
N SER A 62 7.46 32.70 9.34
CA SER A 62 6.90 31.51 8.74
C SER A 62 7.21 30.39 9.72
N ALA A 63 6.18 29.89 10.41
CA ALA A 63 6.27 28.67 11.17
C ALA A 63 6.60 27.55 10.16
N SER A 64 7.88 27.25 10.04
CA SER A 64 8.31 25.95 9.52
C SER A 64 7.71 24.93 10.47
N ALA A 65 6.64 24.24 10.03
CA ALA A 65 6.25 22.99 10.65
C ALA A 65 7.51 22.15 10.68
N ASP A 66 7.95 21.83 11.88
CA ASP A 66 9.04 20.88 12.11
C ASP A 66 8.57 19.56 11.49
N ALA A 67 9.04 19.29 10.28
CA ALA A 67 8.86 17.99 9.65
C ALA A 67 9.68 17.04 10.51
N GLY A 68 9.03 16.32 11.38
CA GLY A 68 9.64 15.23 12.13
C GLY A 68 10.47 14.34 11.20
N PRO A 69 11.41 13.56 11.73
CA PRO A 69 12.33 12.77 10.91
C PRO A 69 11.51 11.92 9.93
N SER A 70 11.77 12.12 8.63
CA SER A 70 11.17 11.30 7.58
C SER A 70 11.59 9.85 7.83
N LEU A 71 10.63 8.99 8.18
CA LEU A 71 10.84 7.56 8.30
C LEU A 71 10.93 6.99 6.88
N GLY A 72 12.15 6.88 6.34
CA GLY A 72 12.39 6.23 5.05
C GLY A 72 12.40 4.71 5.16
N PRO A 73 12.42 3.99 4.01
CA PRO A 73 12.58 2.54 3.98
C PRO A 73 13.83 2.08 4.75
N LEU A 74 13.71 0.96 5.45
CA LEU A 74 14.71 0.50 6.41
C LEU A 74 15.50 -0.70 5.85
N ALA A 75 16.76 -0.46 5.49
CA ALA A 75 17.63 -1.50 4.94
C ALA A 75 18.26 -2.40 6.02
N SER A 76 18.49 -1.86 7.22
CA SER A 76 19.18 -2.57 8.32
C SER A 76 18.50 -2.24 9.65
N PRO A 77 17.46 -2.99 10.04
CA PRO A 77 16.76 -2.76 11.30
C PRO A 77 17.63 -3.15 12.50
N ASP A 78 17.46 -2.41 13.61
CA ASP A 78 17.90 -2.88 14.92
C ASP A 78 16.79 -3.75 15.53
N PRO A 79 16.96 -5.07 15.67
CA PRO A 79 15.91 -5.94 16.19
C PRO A 79 15.37 -5.56 17.57
N ALA A 80 16.21 -4.92 18.41
CA ALA A 80 15.82 -4.50 19.76
C ALA A 80 14.82 -3.32 19.74
N ALA A 81 14.71 -2.63 18.61
CA ALA A 81 13.77 -1.51 18.44
C ALA A 81 12.36 -1.94 18.03
N PHE A 82 12.09 -3.24 17.87
CA PHE A 82 10.83 -3.76 17.33
C PHE A 82 10.16 -4.80 18.23
N SER A 83 8.84 -4.91 18.08
CA SER A 83 7.99 -5.88 18.77
C SER A 83 6.92 -6.44 17.85
N ALA A 84 6.67 -7.76 17.93
CA ALA A 84 5.54 -8.40 17.27
C ALA A 84 4.18 -8.11 17.95
N THR A 85 4.15 -7.34 19.05
CA THR A 85 2.92 -6.77 19.62
C THR A 85 2.62 -5.48 18.89
N ILE A 86 1.50 -5.42 18.18
CA ILE A 86 1.11 -4.28 17.35
C ILE A 86 -0.18 -3.72 17.92
N ASP A 87 -0.05 -2.69 18.74
CA ASP A 87 -1.16 -1.99 19.42
C ASP A 87 -1.35 -0.56 18.90
N ASN A 88 -0.73 -0.23 17.76
CA ASN A 88 -0.94 1.04 17.06
C ASN A 88 -2.44 1.30 16.93
N ARG A 89 -2.88 2.50 17.33
CA ARG A 89 -4.32 2.80 17.42
C ARG A 89 -5.02 2.88 16.07
N TRP A 90 -4.29 3.18 15.00
CA TRP A 90 -4.86 3.27 13.65
C TRP A 90 -4.83 1.93 12.92
N PHE A 91 -3.89 1.05 13.28
CA PHE A 91 -3.73 -0.27 12.68
C PHE A 91 -3.39 -1.32 13.74
N PRO A 92 -4.35 -1.65 14.64
CA PRO A 92 -4.12 -2.62 15.70
C PRO A 92 -4.21 -4.05 15.14
N LEU A 93 -3.11 -4.81 15.27
CA LEU A 93 -3.04 -6.22 14.86
C LEU A 93 -2.91 -7.11 16.09
N LEU A 94 -3.99 -7.19 16.86
CA LEU A 94 -4.03 -7.99 18.10
C LEU A 94 -4.35 -9.45 17.76
N PRO A 95 -3.53 -10.43 18.20
CA PRO A 95 -3.75 -11.84 17.95
C PRO A 95 -5.17 -12.32 18.32
N GLY A 96 -5.75 -13.16 17.45
CA GLY A 96 -7.13 -13.63 17.60
C GLY A 96 -8.19 -12.68 17.01
N THR A 97 -7.79 -11.53 16.48
CA THR A 97 -8.70 -10.65 15.73
C THR A 97 -8.93 -11.19 14.32
N THR A 98 -10.18 -11.20 13.88
CA THR A 98 -10.56 -11.47 12.48
C THR A 98 -11.44 -10.36 11.98
N MET A 99 -11.07 -9.78 10.85
CA MET A 99 -11.82 -8.76 10.11
C MET A 99 -12.39 -9.39 8.84
N THR A 100 -13.65 -9.09 8.54
CA THR A 100 -14.28 -9.53 7.29
C THR A 100 -14.74 -8.30 6.53
N TYR A 101 -14.26 -8.17 5.32
CA TYR A 101 -14.67 -7.13 4.38
C TYR A 101 -15.55 -7.72 3.28
N ARG A 102 -16.42 -6.91 2.71
CA ARG A 102 -17.24 -7.27 1.55
C ARG A 102 -17.36 -6.10 0.60
N GLY A 103 -17.48 -6.44 -0.67
CA GLY A 103 -17.63 -5.42 -1.70
C GLY A 103 -17.55 -5.97 -3.09
N THR A 104 -16.86 -5.23 -3.93
CA THR A 104 -16.63 -5.55 -5.34
C THR A 104 -15.17 -5.35 -5.66
N LYS A 105 -14.59 -6.26 -6.43
CA LYS A 105 -13.27 -6.19 -6.99
C LYS A 105 -13.29 -6.86 -8.36
N ASP A 106 -12.66 -6.23 -9.36
CA ASP A 106 -12.66 -6.70 -10.75
C ASP A 106 -14.07 -7.01 -11.28
N GLU A 107 -15.06 -6.15 -10.91
CA GLU A 107 -16.47 -6.31 -11.25
C GLU A 107 -17.15 -7.55 -10.64
N GLU A 108 -16.47 -8.29 -9.77
CA GLU A 108 -16.97 -9.47 -9.09
C GLU A 108 -17.30 -9.22 -7.62
N PRO A 109 -18.31 -9.87 -7.04
CA PRO A 109 -18.51 -9.84 -5.59
C PRO A 109 -17.30 -10.36 -4.85
N ALA A 110 -16.76 -9.53 -3.95
CA ALA A 110 -15.55 -9.82 -3.18
C ALA A 110 -15.88 -10.02 -1.70
N VAL A 111 -15.18 -10.96 -1.07
CA VAL A 111 -15.09 -11.14 0.38
C VAL A 111 -13.63 -11.28 0.72
N ASP A 112 -13.18 -10.46 1.65
CA ASP A 112 -11.84 -10.54 2.16
C ASP A 112 -11.84 -10.81 3.66
N ILE A 113 -10.97 -11.75 4.12
CA ILE A 113 -10.90 -12.20 5.51
C ILE A 113 -9.47 -12.09 6.01
N VAL A 114 -9.22 -11.07 6.81
CA VAL A 114 -7.94 -10.81 7.46
C VAL A 114 -7.94 -11.37 8.88
N THR A 115 -6.99 -12.25 9.18
CA THR A 115 -6.86 -12.89 10.50
C THR A 115 -5.50 -12.61 11.10
N VAL A 116 -5.47 -11.97 12.26
CA VAL A 116 -4.27 -11.78 13.06
C VAL A 116 -3.97 -13.06 13.82
N THR A 117 -2.92 -13.78 13.42
CA THR A 117 -2.55 -15.06 14.02
C THR A 117 -1.74 -14.87 15.30
N ASN A 118 -1.50 -15.98 16.03
CA ASN A 118 -0.51 -16.03 17.12
C ASN A 118 0.92 -16.29 16.60
N GLU A 119 1.06 -16.60 15.32
CA GLU A 119 2.33 -16.96 14.71
C GLU A 119 3.23 -15.75 14.54
N THR A 120 4.53 -16.00 14.57
CA THR A 120 5.57 -15.01 14.28
C THR A 120 6.62 -15.60 13.38
N ILE A 121 7.29 -14.72 12.63
CA ILE A 121 8.46 -15.06 11.80
C ILE A 121 9.58 -14.07 12.10
N VAL A 122 10.82 -14.47 11.87
CA VAL A 122 11.99 -13.60 12.02
C VAL A 122 12.50 -13.19 10.64
N ILE A 123 12.53 -11.89 10.35
CA ILE A 123 13.05 -11.30 9.12
C ILE A 123 14.10 -10.26 9.48
N GLN A 124 15.32 -10.37 8.96
CA GLN A 124 16.47 -9.54 9.33
C GLN A 124 16.71 -9.46 10.86
N GLY A 125 16.43 -10.54 11.61
CA GLY A 125 16.54 -10.57 13.06
C GLY A 125 15.35 -9.98 13.82
N VAL A 126 14.44 -9.28 13.15
CA VAL A 126 13.22 -8.67 13.72
C VAL A 126 12.10 -9.71 13.78
N THR A 127 11.44 -9.81 14.94
CA THR A 127 10.25 -10.67 15.09
C THR A 127 9.02 -9.96 14.55
N CYS A 128 8.41 -10.52 13.50
CA CYS A 128 7.21 -10.01 12.86
C CYS A 128 5.99 -10.87 13.21
N ARG A 129 4.83 -10.25 13.34
CA ARG A 129 3.52 -10.90 13.44
C ARG A 129 3.11 -11.41 12.08
N VAL A 130 2.56 -12.63 12.01
CA VAL A 130 1.98 -13.18 10.79
C VAL A 130 0.48 -12.87 10.76
N ILE A 131 0.06 -12.20 9.71
CA ILE A 131 -1.35 -11.95 9.39
C ILE A 131 -1.71 -12.84 8.19
N GLN A 132 -2.86 -13.50 8.24
CA GLN A 132 -3.39 -14.27 7.12
C GLN A 132 -4.49 -13.48 6.46
N ASP A 133 -4.33 -13.26 5.17
CA ASP A 133 -5.31 -12.63 4.30
C ASP A 133 -5.86 -13.65 3.30
N ARG A 134 -7.16 -13.59 3.02
CA ARG A 134 -7.88 -14.54 2.16
C ARG A 134 -8.93 -13.81 1.35
N LEU A 135 -8.60 -13.53 0.09
CA LEU A 135 -9.51 -12.91 -0.86
C LEU A 135 -10.33 -13.95 -1.62
N TYR A 136 -11.63 -13.78 -1.60
CA TYR A 136 -12.59 -14.58 -2.35
C TYR A 136 -13.28 -13.71 -3.38
N LEU A 137 -13.25 -14.12 -4.66
CA LEU A 137 -14.05 -13.54 -5.73
C LEU A 137 -15.15 -14.51 -6.15
N SER A 138 -16.40 -14.03 -6.19
CA SER A 138 -17.59 -14.85 -6.47
C SER A 138 -17.65 -16.14 -5.63
N GLY A 139 -17.15 -16.08 -4.38
CA GLY A 139 -17.16 -17.19 -3.42
C GLY A 139 -16.06 -18.24 -3.61
N LYS A 140 -15.10 -18.01 -4.51
CA LYS A 140 -13.91 -18.86 -4.70
C LYS A 140 -12.71 -18.14 -4.12
N LEU A 141 -11.83 -18.86 -3.43
CA LEU A 141 -10.55 -18.34 -2.96
C LEU A 141 -9.67 -18.05 -4.18
N GLU A 142 -9.39 -16.77 -4.39
CA GLU A 142 -8.60 -16.25 -5.50
C GLU A 142 -7.15 -16.02 -5.08
N GLU A 143 -6.97 -15.47 -3.86
CA GLU A 143 -5.67 -15.17 -3.33
C GLU A 143 -5.58 -15.54 -1.85
N ARG A 144 -4.41 -15.98 -1.44
CA ARG A 144 -4.04 -16.09 -0.03
C ARG A 144 -2.66 -15.48 0.20
N THR A 145 -2.59 -14.62 1.21
CA THR A 145 -1.36 -13.94 1.60
C THR A 145 -1.04 -14.17 3.07
N ALA A 146 0.23 -14.20 3.39
CA ALA A 146 0.75 -14.14 4.74
C ALA A 146 1.64 -12.90 4.85
N ASP A 147 1.14 -11.87 5.54
CA ASP A 147 1.81 -10.59 5.73
C ASP A 147 2.63 -10.57 7.01
N TYR A 148 3.72 -9.80 7.03
CA TYR A 148 4.69 -9.74 8.12
C TYR A 148 4.86 -8.33 8.64
N TYR A 149 4.14 -8.01 9.73
CA TYR A 149 4.18 -6.71 10.37
C TYR A 149 4.92 -6.75 11.71
N THR A 150 5.48 -5.61 12.08
CA THR A 150 6.06 -5.37 13.41
C THR A 150 5.83 -3.93 13.82
N GLN A 151 6.00 -3.59 15.09
CA GLN A 151 5.85 -2.24 15.60
C GLN A 151 7.17 -1.76 16.22
N ASP A 152 7.61 -0.54 15.89
CA ASP A 152 8.78 0.07 16.51
C ASP A 152 8.46 0.65 17.90
N LEU A 153 9.50 1.07 18.63
CA LEU A 153 9.36 1.66 19.97
C LEU A 153 8.62 3.00 19.96
N ALA A 154 8.51 3.69 18.82
CA ALA A 154 7.72 4.90 18.67
C ALA A 154 6.24 4.60 18.38
N GLY A 155 5.90 3.33 18.15
CA GLY A 155 4.54 2.86 17.88
C GLY A 155 4.16 2.86 16.39
N ASN A 156 5.10 3.10 15.48
CA ASN A 156 4.85 2.98 14.05
C ASN A 156 4.81 1.51 13.64
N VAL A 157 3.87 1.14 12.76
CA VAL A 157 3.81 -0.20 12.18
C VAL A 157 4.65 -0.23 10.93
N TRP A 158 5.48 -1.26 10.82
CA TRP A 158 6.37 -1.52 9.71
C TRP A 158 5.97 -2.79 8.99
N TYR A 159 6.07 -2.77 7.66
CA TYR A 159 5.83 -3.92 6.79
C TYR A 159 7.17 -4.52 6.36
N PHE A 160 7.36 -5.80 6.65
CA PHE A 160 8.61 -6.52 6.43
C PHE A 160 8.54 -7.52 5.27
N GLY A 161 7.38 -7.65 4.66
CA GLY A 161 7.18 -8.52 3.51
C GLY A 161 5.91 -9.35 3.57
N GLU A 162 5.72 -10.14 2.54
CA GLU A 162 4.59 -11.06 2.38
C GLU A 162 4.96 -12.31 1.58
N ASP A 163 4.19 -13.36 1.79
CA ASP A 163 4.14 -14.52 0.89
C ASP A 163 2.74 -14.58 0.27
N THR A 164 2.63 -14.23 -1.00
CA THR A 164 1.37 -14.19 -1.76
C THR A 164 1.25 -15.38 -2.70
N GLU A 165 0.06 -15.94 -2.82
CA GLU A 165 -0.28 -17.01 -3.74
C GLU A 165 -1.64 -16.75 -4.40
N GLU A 166 -1.63 -16.54 -5.71
CA GLU A 166 -2.84 -16.57 -6.54
C GLU A 166 -3.24 -18.00 -6.88
N LEU A 167 -4.52 -18.27 -6.96
CA LEU A 167 -5.05 -19.62 -7.10
C LEU A 167 -5.99 -19.73 -8.33
N ASP A 168 -5.94 -20.87 -9.00
CA ASP A 168 -6.95 -21.21 -10.00
C ASP A 168 -8.24 -21.71 -9.33
N ALA A 169 -9.29 -21.90 -10.15
CA ALA A 169 -10.58 -22.39 -9.66
C ALA A 169 -10.53 -23.79 -9.01
N LYS A 170 -9.41 -24.52 -9.09
CA LYS A 170 -9.17 -25.82 -8.46
C LYS A 170 -8.33 -25.71 -7.18
N GLY A 171 -7.89 -24.48 -6.84
CA GLY A 171 -7.03 -24.21 -5.71
C GLY A 171 -5.54 -24.48 -5.95
N ASN A 172 -5.10 -24.63 -7.21
CA ASN A 172 -3.68 -24.71 -7.52
C ASN A 172 -3.07 -23.32 -7.61
N VAL A 173 -1.86 -23.16 -7.08
CA VAL A 173 -1.10 -21.91 -7.17
C VAL A 173 -0.72 -21.63 -8.63
N THR A 174 -1.08 -20.46 -9.12
CA THR A 174 -0.81 -19.99 -10.49
C THR A 174 0.29 -18.93 -10.53
N SER A 175 0.40 -18.11 -9.47
CA SER A 175 1.38 -17.04 -9.33
C SER A 175 1.81 -16.91 -7.87
N ARG A 176 3.01 -16.35 -7.67
CA ARG A 176 3.54 -15.85 -6.40
C ARG A 176 4.06 -14.43 -6.57
N GLU A 177 3.57 -13.74 -7.57
CA GLU A 177 3.90 -12.32 -7.75
C GLU A 177 3.40 -11.53 -6.55
N GLY A 178 4.13 -10.47 -6.15
CA GLY A 178 3.89 -9.78 -4.90
C GLY A 178 4.69 -10.33 -3.72
N THR A 179 5.13 -11.59 -3.74
CA THR A 179 5.95 -12.14 -2.65
C THR A 179 7.29 -11.40 -2.55
N TRP A 180 7.56 -10.84 -1.36
CA TRP A 180 8.83 -10.19 -1.06
C TRP A 180 9.18 -10.26 0.42
N ARG A 181 10.46 -10.03 0.77
CA ARG A 181 10.92 -9.93 2.16
C ARG A 181 12.03 -8.92 2.29
N ALA A 182 11.97 -8.09 3.31
CA ALA A 182 13.03 -7.15 3.65
C ALA A 182 14.37 -7.88 3.82
N GLY A 183 15.44 -7.28 3.23
CA GLY A 183 16.78 -7.85 3.20
C GLY A 183 17.03 -8.90 2.12
N VAL A 184 16.03 -9.28 1.33
CA VAL A 184 16.18 -10.22 0.21
C VAL A 184 16.17 -9.44 -1.10
N ASN A 185 17.14 -9.67 -1.97
CA ASN A 185 17.26 -9.05 -3.31
C ASN A 185 17.18 -7.52 -3.30
N GLY A 186 17.58 -6.87 -2.20
CA GLY A 186 17.55 -5.41 -2.07
C GLY A 186 16.21 -4.84 -1.58
N ALA A 187 15.23 -5.67 -1.29
CA ALA A 187 13.97 -5.21 -0.70
C ALA A 187 14.19 -4.65 0.72
N MET A 188 13.44 -3.62 1.07
CA MET A 188 13.52 -2.92 2.35
C MET A 188 12.15 -2.80 2.99
N ALA A 189 12.08 -2.90 4.32
CA ALA A 189 10.87 -2.65 5.07
C ALA A 189 10.45 -1.19 4.98
N GLY A 190 9.16 -0.92 4.94
CA GLY A 190 8.60 0.42 4.93
C GLY A 190 7.63 0.67 6.09
N VAL A 191 7.21 1.93 6.23
CA VAL A 191 6.24 2.33 7.26
C VAL A 191 4.83 2.11 6.73
N PHE A 192 4.14 1.15 7.31
CA PHE A 192 2.74 0.86 6.94
C PHE A 192 1.77 1.85 7.60
N MET A 193 1.99 2.17 8.87
CA MET A 193 1.14 3.12 9.60
C MET A 193 1.92 3.88 10.67
N GLU A 194 1.85 5.20 10.65
CA GLU A 194 2.42 6.03 11.71
C GLU A 194 1.67 5.86 13.04
N ALA A 195 2.39 6.00 14.15
CA ALA A 195 1.76 6.10 15.48
C ALA A 195 0.91 7.37 15.62
N ASN A 196 1.41 8.47 15.05
CA ASN A 196 0.79 9.79 15.09
C ASN A 196 0.73 10.40 13.69
N PRO A 197 -0.23 10.00 12.83
CA PRO A 197 -0.34 10.50 11.48
C PRO A 197 -0.49 12.02 11.42
N VAL A 198 0.23 12.67 10.50
CA VAL A 198 0.18 14.11 10.27
C VAL A 198 -0.25 14.37 8.83
N ILE A 199 -1.23 15.27 8.64
CA ILE A 199 -1.76 15.59 7.31
C ILE A 199 -0.63 16.04 6.38
N GLY A 200 -0.56 15.41 5.20
CA GLY A 200 0.46 15.66 4.19
C GLY A 200 1.69 14.75 4.29
N HIS A 201 1.91 14.05 5.40
CA HIS A 201 2.99 13.05 5.47
C HIS A 201 2.80 11.96 4.43
N GLN A 202 3.91 11.54 3.84
CA GLN A 202 3.97 10.48 2.84
C GLN A 202 5.03 9.46 3.25
N PHE A 203 4.73 8.18 3.03
CA PHE A 203 5.62 7.07 3.35
C PHE A 203 5.64 6.05 2.24
N VAL A 204 6.74 5.33 2.18
CA VAL A 204 6.87 4.09 1.43
C VAL A 204 6.47 2.96 2.37
N GLN A 205 5.43 2.20 2.01
CA GLN A 205 4.95 1.08 2.81
C GLN A 205 5.79 -0.17 2.57
N GLU A 206 6.25 -0.34 1.34
CA GLU A 206 7.13 -1.41 0.90
C GLU A 206 8.05 -0.92 -0.21
N LEU A 207 9.28 -1.45 -0.24
CA LEU A 207 10.23 -1.11 -1.27
C LEU A 207 10.99 -2.36 -1.74
N TYR A 208 10.50 -2.96 -2.80
CA TYR A 208 11.20 -3.95 -3.62
C TYR A 208 11.14 -3.50 -5.06
N THR A 209 12.18 -2.78 -5.51
CA THR A 209 12.21 -2.04 -6.77
C THR A 209 11.78 -2.90 -7.96
N GLY A 210 10.75 -2.44 -8.68
CA GLY A 210 10.15 -3.10 -9.82
C GLY A 210 9.19 -4.25 -9.47
N HIS A 211 8.92 -4.50 -8.17
CA HIS A 211 8.06 -5.60 -7.71
C HIS A 211 7.01 -5.17 -6.69
N ALA A 212 7.39 -4.38 -5.67
CA ALA A 212 6.50 -3.88 -4.63
C ALA A 212 6.99 -2.49 -4.20
N GLU A 213 6.24 -1.45 -4.53
CA GLU A 213 6.64 -0.05 -4.32
C GLU A 213 5.44 0.79 -3.87
N ASP A 214 4.77 0.35 -2.81
CA ASP A 214 3.55 1.01 -2.36
C ASP A 214 3.83 2.19 -1.44
N HIS A 215 3.01 3.22 -1.63
CA HIS A 215 3.09 4.48 -0.91
C HIS A 215 1.74 4.87 -0.35
N TYR A 216 1.75 5.58 0.77
CA TYR A 216 0.56 6.28 1.21
C TYR A 216 0.83 7.75 1.56
N GLN A 217 -0.23 8.55 1.57
CA GLN A 217 -0.25 9.92 2.06
C GLN A 217 -1.44 10.13 2.98
N VAL A 218 -1.18 10.76 4.14
CA VAL A 218 -2.23 11.19 5.08
C VAL A 218 -2.98 12.38 4.50
N MET A 219 -4.29 12.21 4.25
CA MET A 219 -5.14 13.24 3.65
C MET A 219 -5.91 14.05 4.69
N THR A 220 -6.50 13.40 5.70
CA THR A 220 -7.23 14.03 6.80
C THR A 220 -7.37 13.07 7.97
N LEU A 221 -7.60 13.64 9.17
CA LEU A 221 -7.87 12.89 10.41
C LEU A 221 -9.33 13.06 10.89
N THR A 222 -10.15 13.74 10.10
CA THR A 222 -11.53 14.11 10.47
C THR A 222 -12.56 13.64 9.45
N ALA A 223 -12.20 12.66 8.61
CA ALA A 223 -13.14 12.06 7.68
C ALA A 223 -14.31 11.39 8.43
N LYS A 224 -15.40 11.16 7.70
CA LYS A 224 -16.55 10.38 8.16
C LYS A 224 -16.78 9.24 7.22
N VAL A 225 -17.08 8.08 7.76
CA VAL A 225 -17.37 6.89 6.94
C VAL A 225 -18.53 6.11 7.57
N LYS A 226 -19.38 5.55 6.71
CA LYS A 226 -20.43 4.63 7.11
C LYS A 226 -20.21 3.32 6.35
N VAL A 227 -20.01 2.25 7.13
CA VAL A 227 -19.89 0.88 6.63
C VAL A 227 -20.93 0.00 7.31
N PRO A 228 -21.22 -1.23 6.82
CA PRO A 228 -22.21 -2.12 7.44
C PRO A 228 -21.89 -2.43 8.91
N TYR A 229 -20.60 -2.51 9.29
CA TYR A 229 -20.20 -2.72 10.67
C TYR A 229 -20.64 -1.57 11.60
N ARG A 230 -20.40 -0.30 11.20
CA ARG A 230 -20.73 0.89 12.01
C ARG A 230 -20.55 2.19 11.22
N SER A 231 -21.07 3.31 11.78
CA SER A 231 -20.72 4.67 11.33
C SER A 231 -19.65 5.25 12.22
N PHE A 232 -18.71 6.00 11.63
CA PHE A 232 -17.58 6.60 12.34
C PHE A 232 -17.37 8.06 11.95
N SER A 233 -16.85 8.84 12.90
CA SER A 233 -16.27 10.18 12.71
C SER A 233 -14.82 10.16 13.17
N ASP A 234 -14.07 11.23 12.85
CA ASP A 234 -12.65 11.36 13.20
C ASP A 234 -11.80 10.20 12.65
N VAL A 235 -12.06 9.90 11.38
CA VAL A 235 -11.45 8.81 10.63
C VAL A 235 -10.20 9.34 9.92
N LEU A 236 -9.10 8.60 9.99
CA LEU A 236 -7.92 8.81 9.14
C LEU A 236 -8.27 8.37 7.73
N LEU A 237 -8.08 9.25 6.77
CA LEU A 237 -8.14 8.96 5.35
C LEU A 237 -6.74 9.06 4.77
N THR A 238 -6.31 8.01 4.09
CA THR A 238 -5.10 7.98 3.28
C THR A 238 -5.44 7.95 1.79
N LYS A 239 -4.48 8.37 1.00
CA LYS A 239 -4.41 8.12 -0.43
C LYS A 239 -3.24 7.16 -0.64
N GLU A 240 -3.47 6.07 -1.37
CA GLU A 240 -2.48 5.03 -1.60
C GLU A 240 -2.27 4.80 -3.10
N TRP A 241 -1.03 4.53 -3.50
CA TRP A 241 -0.65 4.35 -4.89
C TRP A 241 0.69 3.62 -4.99
N THR A 242 0.94 3.04 -6.17
CA THR A 242 2.26 2.52 -6.54
C THR A 242 2.76 3.17 -7.84
N PRO A 243 4.06 3.52 -7.95
CA PRO A 243 4.66 3.95 -9.21
C PRO A 243 4.58 2.89 -10.31
N LEU A 244 4.46 1.63 -9.94
CA LEU A 244 4.36 0.49 -10.85
C LEU A 244 3.02 0.51 -11.62
N GLU A 245 1.95 1.06 -11.00
CA GLU A 245 0.62 1.22 -11.61
C GLU A 245 0.12 2.67 -11.52
N PRO A 246 0.67 3.61 -12.28
CA PRO A 246 0.35 5.04 -12.16
C PRO A 246 -1.09 5.38 -12.57
N ALA A 247 -1.83 4.41 -13.09
CA ALA A 247 -3.24 4.53 -13.42
C ALA A 247 -4.17 4.17 -12.26
N VAL A 248 -3.66 3.60 -11.16
CA VAL A 248 -4.41 3.19 -9.97
C VAL A 248 -4.18 4.17 -8.83
N LEU A 249 -5.22 4.44 -8.06
CA LEU A 249 -5.18 5.27 -6.87
C LEU A 249 -6.35 4.87 -5.96
N ASP A 250 -6.03 4.59 -4.70
CA ASP A 250 -7.01 4.16 -3.72
C ASP A 250 -7.08 5.11 -2.53
N ASN A 251 -8.23 5.11 -1.90
CA ASN A 251 -8.44 5.74 -0.61
C ASN A 251 -8.75 4.68 0.43
N LYS A 252 -7.99 4.69 1.54
CA LYS A 252 -8.26 3.83 2.69
C LYS A 252 -8.69 4.64 3.91
N TYR A 253 -9.60 4.08 4.68
CA TYR A 253 -10.21 4.71 5.84
C TYR A 253 -9.89 3.88 7.09
N TYR A 254 -9.17 4.49 8.02
CA TYR A 254 -8.74 3.84 9.27
C TYR A 254 -9.42 4.49 10.47
N VAL A 255 -9.89 3.65 11.38
CA VAL A 255 -10.57 4.06 12.61
C VAL A 255 -9.77 3.64 13.82
N ARG A 256 -9.60 4.55 14.78
CA ARG A 256 -8.85 4.26 16.02
C ARG A 256 -9.41 3.06 16.72
N ASP A 257 -8.52 2.15 17.14
CA ASP A 257 -8.79 0.92 17.90
C ASP A 257 -9.66 -0.12 17.12
N VAL A 258 -9.84 0.13 15.80
CA VAL A 258 -10.54 -0.78 14.87
C VAL A 258 -9.61 -1.22 13.74
N GLY A 259 -8.88 -0.29 13.14
CA GLY A 259 -8.06 -0.50 11.95
C GLY A 259 -8.77 -0.01 10.68
N GLU A 260 -8.43 -0.61 9.56
CA GLU A 260 -9.08 -0.32 8.29
C GLU A 260 -10.55 -0.69 8.31
N VAL A 261 -11.40 0.18 7.75
CA VAL A 261 -12.85 -0.05 7.67
C VAL A 261 -13.40 0.08 6.26
N ARG A 262 -12.65 0.70 5.36
CA ARG A 262 -13.03 0.84 3.95
C ARG A 262 -11.81 1.10 3.09
N GLU A 263 -11.76 0.43 1.97
CA GLU A 263 -10.92 0.73 0.82
C GLU A 263 -11.82 1.04 -0.37
N VAL A 264 -11.42 2.00 -1.21
CA VAL A 264 -12.15 2.32 -2.43
C VAL A 264 -11.22 2.91 -3.47
N SER A 265 -11.25 2.38 -4.68
CA SER A 265 -10.51 2.97 -5.79
C SER A 265 -11.15 4.28 -6.22
N VAL A 266 -10.33 5.31 -6.37
CA VAL A 266 -10.71 6.64 -6.88
C VAL A 266 -10.19 6.85 -8.30
N LYS A 267 -9.28 5.99 -8.73
CA LYS A 267 -8.78 5.92 -10.09
C LYS A 267 -8.33 4.48 -10.39
N GLY A 268 -8.67 3.95 -11.57
CA GLY A 268 -8.37 2.58 -11.97
C GLY A 268 -9.61 1.70 -12.07
N PRO A 269 -9.46 0.38 -12.00
CA PRO A 269 -10.58 -0.56 -11.90
C PRO A 269 -11.46 -0.25 -10.69
N LEU A 270 -12.76 -0.52 -10.80
CA LEU A 270 -13.67 -0.30 -9.68
C LEU A 270 -13.42 -1.34 -8.60
N GLU A 271 -12.99 -0.88 -7.44
CA GLU A 271 -12.84 -1.66 -6.23
C GLU A 271 -13.45 -0.93 -5.04
N GLU A 272 -14.19 -1.63 -4.22
CA GLU A 272 -14.63 -1.16 -2.92
C GLU A 272 -14.76 -2.35 -1.97
N LEU A 273 -14.03 -2.31 -0.86
CA LEU A 273 -14.15 -3.25 0.24
C LEU A 273 -14.54 -2.50 1.52
N VAL A 274 -15.55 -2.97 2.24
CA VAL A 274 -16.03 -2.34 3.47
C VAL A 274 -16.11 -3.35 4.61
N LEU A 275 -15.71 -2.95 5.81
CA LEU A 275 -15.77 -3.78 7.01
C LEU A 275 -17.24 -4.12 7.33
N VAL A 276 -17.54 -5.42 7.36
CA VAL A 276 -18.86 -5.94 7.74
C VAL A 276 -18.83 -6.63 9.10
N LYS A 277 -17.67 -7.14 9.54
CA LYS A 277 -17.54 -7.87 10.80
C LYS A 277 -16.14 -7.73 11.39
N LEU A 278 -16.07 -7.56 12.69
CA LEU A 278 -14.85 -7.59 13.50
C LEU A 278 -15.08 -8.56 14.68
N GLU A 279 -14.25 -9.58 14.77
CA GLU A 279 -14.28 -10.58 15.84
C GLU A 279 -12.97 -10.54 16.63
N LYS A 280 -13.04 -10.61 17.95
CA LYS A 280 -11.88 -10.74 18.86
C LYS A 280 -12.12 -11.99 19.69
N LYS A 281 -11.15 -12.93 19.65
CA LYS A 281 -11.19 -14.19 20.42
C LYS A 281 -10.36 -14.08 21.67
#